data_238df5a176d35f75ad46569040a3e517
#
_entry.id   238df5a176d35f75ad46569040a3e517
#
_cell.length_a   1.000
_cell.length_b   1.000
_cell.length_c   1.000
_cell.angle_alpha   90.00
_cell.angle_beta   90.00
_cell.angle_gamma   90.00
#
_symmetry.space_group_name_H-M   'P 1'
#
loop_
_entity.id
_entity.type
_entity.pdbx_description
1 polymer ?
#
loop_
_entity_poly.entity_id
_entity_poly.type
_entity_poly.pdbx_seq_one_letter_code
_entity_poly.pdbx_strand_id
1 'polypeptide(L)'
;MLASRLKNNNNPRKSPGIHTKSKRCIGYFLLFFSLLALLTALITAFIDPLQFYHRPSWYTPLLSEEERYQNPGLAKNYDYDNIIIGTSMTENFLPSQVDASLGGTTLKLSMEGSTVDEHYKIAKLALETGKVKQVLWGLDYFSLKLATAEDEEDFPDYLYDGKLWTDYKYWFNSSVFKQFISSIKNNLSGEAKQDLEYLYNWDNKVVFGKQYVAESYLMVCDKELDYGTNEESIEQVKGYFNTYIRPLLKEYPDVQFYFYYPPYSVMRQVAWFASNPVRFNNQLVMRQWIFEQFEQFPNVKLYDFQAEADWTFNLDLYKDLSHHNGEVNTWIAEAIGQDNSKYRVTSSNIKALNSSLESQAESAVMDNNGKVYRSSVQVNGLPLALNIRLVQGNKELWLPAKDIGTALGASITWDAATKTVSLTSAENTVTMTVGSVKALVNGKALTIDAAPLLAGGKVLVPLAFVAEQLGWNVSSEKEGEWLRYNLSTSDNAGTLKHQP
;
A
#
# COMPACT_ATOMS: atom_id res chain seq x y z
N MET A 1 -34.09 -2.03 -107.92
CA MET A 1 -32.83 -2.78 -107.98
C MET A 1 -31.78 -2.00 -107.25
N LEU A 2 -30.95 -2.68 -106.50
CA LEU A 2 -29.80 -2.21 -105.72
C LEU A 2 -30.08 -1.53 -104.37
N ALA A 3 -30.12 -2.37 -103.38
CA ALA A 3 -29.96 -2.00 -101.97
C ALA A 3 -28.47 -1.94 -101.65
N SER A 4 -27.94 -0.80 -101.19
CA SER A 4 -26.60 -0.69 -100.62
C SER A 4 -26.62 -0.73 -99.10
N ARG A 5 -25.94 -1.73 -98.60
CA ARG A 5 -25.71 -1.96 -97.15
C ARG A 5 -24.86 -0.84 -96.58
N LEU A 6 -25.39 -0.11 -95.64
CA LEU A 6 -24.58 0.69 -94.70
C LEU A 6 -24.29 -0.16 -93.44
N LYS A 7 -22.99 -0.56 -93.27
CA LYS A 7 -22.48 -1.15 -92.03
C LYS A 7 -22.31 -0.02 -91.01
N ASN A 8 -23.17 -0.01 -90.04
CA ASN A 8 -23.04 0.84 -88.89
C ASN A 8 -22.01 0.21 -87.89
N ASN A 9 -20.81 0.75 -87.88
CA ASN A 9 -19.71 0.36 -86.96
C ASN A 9 -19.79 1.18 -85.65
N ASN A 10 -20.79 0.86 -84.85
CA ASN A 10 -20.83 1.40 -83.45
C ASN A 10 -20.04 0.49 -82.52
N ASN A 11 -18.76 0.77 -82.37
CA ASN A 11 -17.94 0.21 -81.36
C ASN A 11 -18.13 1.07 -80.06
N PRO A 12 -18.75 0.56 -78.97
CA PRO A 12 -18.88 1.32 -77.75
C PRO A 12 -17.48 1.44 -77.16
N ARG A 13 -16.91 2.65 -77.16
CA ARG A 13 -15.76 2.99 -76.31
C ARG A 13 -16.15 2.64 -74.89
N LYS A 14 -15.63 1.55 -74.32
CA LYS A 14 -15.73 1.22 -72.95
C LYS A 14 -15.05 2.36 -72.17
N SER A 15 -15.81 3.25 -71.59
CA SER A 15 -15.32 4.18 -70.59
C SER A 15 -14.65 3.37 -69.49
N PRO A 16 -13.43 3.73 -69.05
CA PRO A 16 -12.77 2.99 -67.97
C PRO A 16 -13.66 3.12 -66.72
N GLY A 17 -14.15 1.94 -66.28
CA GLY A 17 -15.18 1.84 -65.26
C GLY A 17 -14.83 2.61 -64.03
N ILE A 18 -15.78 3.30 -63.43
CA ILE A 18 -15.74 3.99 -62.14
C ILE A 18 -15.09 3.10 -61.07
N HIS A 19 -15.31 1.78 -61.12
CA HIS A 19 -14.69 0.77 -60.22
C HIS A 19 -13.16 0.68 -60.30
N THR A 20 -12.50 0.93 -61.43
CA THR A 20 -11.03 0.87 -61.52
C THR A 20 -10.37 2.13 -60.96
N LYS A 21 -10.99 3.29 -61.13
CA LYS A 21 -10.51 4.54 -60.52
C LYS A 21 -10.69 4.53 -59.01
N SER A 22 -11.83 4.01 -58.51
CA SER A 22 -12.08 3.83 -57.07
C SER A 22 -11.10 2.88 -56.42
N LYS A 23 -10.81 1.71 -57.01
CA LYS A 23 -9.82 0.77 -56.48
C LYS A 23 -8.41 1.38 -56.40
N ARG A 24 -8.01 2.16 -57.41
CA ARG A 24 -6.71 2.89 -57.38
C ARG A 24 -6.67 3.97 -56.29
N CYS A 25 -7.76 4.71 -56.13
CA CYS A 25 -7.89 5.72 -55.10
C CYS A 25 -7.77 5.11 -53.66
N ILE A 26 -8.46 3.99 -53.43
CA ILE A 26 -8.36 3.21 -52.20
C ILE A 26 -6.93 2.69 -52.00
N GLY A 27 -6.29 2.19 -53.07
CA GLY A 27 -4.90 1.73 -53.02
C GLY A 27 -3.90 2.85 -52.62
N TYR A 28 -4.05 4.03 -53.23
CA TYR A 28 -3.21 5.19 -52.84
C TYR A 28 -3.50 5.68 -51.40
N PHE A 29 -4.75 5.65 -51.00
CA PHE A 29 -5.14 5.98 -49.60
C PHE A 29 -4.49 5.02 -48.61
N LEU A 30 -4.63 3.70 -48.83
CA LEU A 30 -4.00 2.69 -47.98
C LEU A 30 -2.47 2.81 -47.99
N LEU A 31 -1.86 3.02 -49.15
CA LEU A 31 -0.43 3.23 -49.25
C LEU A 31 0.02 4.47 -48.46
N PHE A 32 -0.68 5.60 -48.59
CA PHE A 32 -0.38 6.82 -47.85
C PHE A 32 -0.45 6.61 -46.33
N PHE A 33 -1.53 6.00 -45.84
CA PHE A 33 -1.67 5.71 -44.40
C PHE A 33 -0.66 4.68 -43.90
N SER A 34 -0.32 3.68 -44.71
CA SER A 34 0.75 2.72 -44.37
C SER A 34 2.13 3.40 -44.25
N LEU A 35 2.44 4.32 -45.20
CA LEU A 35 3.68 5.08 -45.15
C LEU A 35 3.71 6.05 -43.96
N LEU A 36 2.58 6.69 -43.65
CA LEU A 36 2.46 7.57 -42.48
C LEU A 36 2.63 6.78 -41.18
N ALA A 37 1.99 5.63 -41.06
CA ALA A 37 2.14 4.74 -39.91
C ALA A 37 3.59 4.26 -39.73
N LEU A 38 4.25 3.84 -40.84
CA LEU A 38 5.66 3.46 -40.81
C LEU A 38 6.56 4.62 -40.37
N LEU A 39 6.30 5.82 -40.91
CA LEU A 39 7.07 7.02 -40.54
C LEU A 39 6.88 7.35 -39.06
N THR A 40 5.65 7.28 -38.53
CA THR A 40 5.36 7.49 -37.11
C THR A 40 6.12 6.48 -36.24
N ALA A 41 6.05 5.19 -36.59
CA ALA A 41 6.74 4.13 -35.89
C ALA A 41 8.26 4.35 -35.87
N LEU A 42 8.87 4.69 -37.01
CA LEU A 42 10.30 4.98 -37.13
C LEU A 42 10.70 6.21 -36.30
N ILE A 43 9.90 7.27 -36.34
CA ILE A 43 10.15 8.48 -35.53
C ILE A 43 10.06 8.13 -34.04
N THR A 44 9.02 7.44 -33.60
CA THR A 44 8.86 7.09 -32.18
C THR A 44 9.99 6.18 -31.70
N ALA A 45 10.38 5.18 -32.48
CA ALA A 45 11.51 4.30 -32.15
C ALA A 45 12.86 5.02 -32.13
N PHE A 46 13.07 6.01 -33.03
CA PHE A 46 14.29 6.82 -33.07
C PHE A 46 14.38 7.82 -31.91
N ILE A 47 13.28 8.45 -31.58
CA ILE A 47 13.20 9.41 -30.46
C ILE A 47 13.28 8.67 -29.14
N ASP A 48 12.49 7.59 -29.01
CA ASP A 48 12.40 6.70 -27.87
C ASP A 48 12.17 7.43 -26.52
N PRO A 49 11.04 8.09 -26.34
CA PRO A 49 10.80 8.99 -25.21
C PRO A 49 10.88 8.32 -23.83
N LEU A 50 10.54 7.02 -23.73
CA LEU A 50 10.64 6.22 -22.51
C LEU A 50 11.93 5.39 -22.44
N GLN A 51 12.82 5.57 -23.43
CA GLN A 51 14.11 4.87 -23.52
C GLN A 51 13.95 3.35 -23.56
N PHE A 52 12.90 2.87 -24.19
CA PHE A 52 12.52 1.45 -24.24
C PHE A 52 13.47 0.62 -25.13
N TYR A 53 13.95 1.20 -26.25
CA TYR A 53 14.92 0.57 -27.18
C TYR A 53 16.35 0.98 -26.90
N HIS A 54 16.59 2.26 -26.53
CA HIS A 54 17.94 2.81 -26.34
C HIS A 54 17.91 4.08 -25.49
N ARG A 55 19.07 4.48 -24.98
CA ARG A 55 19.25 5.81 -24.39
C ARG A 55 19.53 6.81 -25.52
N PRO A 56 18.71 7.86 -25.72
CA PRO A 56 18.98 8.87 -26.72
C PRO A 56 20.25 9.67 -26.38
N SER A 57 21.10 9.91 -27.40
CA SER A 57 22.37 10.64 -27.24
C SER A 57 22.30 12.09 -27.69
N TRP A 58 21.28 12.47 -28.48
CA TRP A 58 21.13 13.77 -29.10
C TRP A 58 20.23 14.75 -28.33
N TYR A 59 19.47 14.26 -27.34
CA TYR A 59 18.70 15.08 -26.41
C TYR A 59 18.70 14.43 -25.01
N THR A 60 18.35 15.20 -23.98
CA THR A 60 18.15 14.66 -22.62
C THR A 60 16.68 14.32 -22.45
N PRO A 61 16.31 13.03 -22.33
CA PRO A 61 14.93 12.65 -22.10
C PRO A 61 14.47 13.12 -20.72
N LEU A 62 13.24 13.58 -20.65
CA LEU A 62 12.54 13.77 -19.40
C LEU A 62 12.03 12.39 -18.97
N LEU A 63 12.37 11.94 -17.78
CA LEU A 63 11.88 10.69 -17.24
C LEU A 63 10.37 10.82 -16.90
N SER A 64 9.59 9.80 -17.23
CA SER A 64 8.17 9.77 -16.89
C SER A 64 7.98 9.44 -15.41
N GLU A 65 7.00 10.06 -14.76
CA GLU A 65 6.56 9.65 -13.42
C GLU A 65 5.59 8.45 -13.50
N GLU A 66 5.18 8.02 -14.71
CA GLU A 66 4.40 6.81 -14.95
C GLU A 66 5.32 5.58 -14.88
N GLU A 67 5.46 5.01 -13.72
CA GLU A 67 6.43 3.98 -13.35
C GLU A 67 6.33 2.73 -14.23
N ARG A 68 5.11 2.25 -14.45
CA ARG A 68 4.82 1.06 -15.28
C ARG A 68 5.27 1.23 -16.73
N TYR A 69 5.30 2.47 -17.21
CA TYR A 69 5.77 2.81 -18.56
C TYR A 69 7.27 3.08 -18.62
N GLN A 70 7.84 3.72 -17.59
CA GLN A 70 9.24 4.14 -17.60
C GLN A 70 10.20 3.01 -17.22
N ASN A 71 9.84 2.20 -16.23
CA ASN A 71 10.72 1.17 -15.66
C ASN A 71 11.29 0.17 -16.68
N PRO A 72 10.54 -0.31 -17.71
CA PRO A 72 11.10 -1.21 -18.70
C PRO A 72 12.28 -0.64 -19.48
N GLY A 73 12.21 0.63 -19.84
CA GLY A 73 13.31 1.32 -20.52
C GLY A 73 14.53 1.46 -19.64
N LEU A 74 14.33 1.84 -18.37
CA LEU A 74 15.41 1.94 -17.39
C LEU A 74 16.08 0.58 -17.17
N ALA A 75 15.31 -0.47 -16.94
CA ALA A 75 15.83 -1.82 -16.71
C ALA A 75 16.68 -2.32 -17.88
N LYS A 76 16.23 -2.11 -19.13
CA LYS A 76 16.93 -2.57 -20.33
C LYS A 76 18.22 -1.78 -20.61
N ASN A 77 18.18 -0.45 -20.48
CA ASN A 77 19.16 0.43 -21.12
C ASN A 77 20.07 1.20 -20.17
N TYR A 78 19.89 1.06 -18.85
CA TYR A 78 20.76 1.67 -17.85
C TYR A 78 21.75 0.67 -17.27
N ASP A 79 22.84 1.17 -16.71
CA ASP A 79 23.85 0.36 -16.03
C ASP A 79 23.55 0.36 -14.53
N TYR A 80 23.50 -0.82 -13.94
CA TYR A 80 23.26 -1.04 -12.51
C TYR A 80 23.72 -2.44 -12.10
N ASP A 81 23.96 -2.60 -10.80
CA ASP A 81 24.24 -3.87 -10.14
C ASP A 81 23.06 -4.31 -9.25
N ASN A 82 22.33 -3.32 -8.70
CA ASN A 82 21.27 -3.53 -7.75
C ASN A 82 19.94 -2.97 -8.28
N ILE A 83 18.84 -3.61 -7.91
CA ILE A 83 17.49 -3.08 -8.19
C ILE A 83 16.67 -2.99 -6.91
N ILE A 84 15.80 -1.99 -6.84
CA ILE A 84 14.78 -1.86 -5.79
C ILE A 84 13.44 -2.20 -6.40
N ILE A 85 12.74 -3.18 -5.81
CA ILE A 85 11.41 -3.64 -6.19
C ILE A 85 10.46 -3.43 -5.00
N GLY A 86 9.25 -2.98 -5.29
CA GLY A 86 8.19 -2.83 -4.30
C GLY A 86 7.16 -1.78 -4.69
N THR A 87 6.30 -1.45 -3.75
CA THR A 87 5.22 -0.48 -3.88
C THR A 87 5.71 0.95 -3.57
N SER A 88 4.79 1.89 -3.37
CA SER A 88 5.07 3.24 -2.86
C SER A 88 5.95 3.28 -1.61
N MET A 89 6.02 2.20 -0.84
CA MET A 89 6.89 2.08 0.33
C MET A 89 8.39 2.06 -0.03
N THR A 90 8.71 1.80 -1.30
CA THR A 90 10.10 1.75 -1.78
C THR A 90 10.51 2.96 -2.63
N GLU A 91 9.58 3.84 -2.98
CA GLU A 91 9.84 4.98 -3.87
C GLU A 91 10.75 6.05 -3.25
N ASN A 92 10.73 6.18 -1.93
CA ASN A 92 11.57 7.15 -1.22
C ASN A 92 13.00 6.69 -0.95
N PHE A 93 13.39 5.46 -1.33
CA PHE A 93 14.80 5.11 -1.31
C PHE A 93 15.59 6.03 -2.23
N LEU A 94 16.74 6.47 -1.75
CA LEU A 94 17.73 7.15 -2.55
C LEU A 94 18.76 6.13 -3.01
N PRO A 95 18.93 5.89 -4.34
CA PRO A 95 19.91 4.95 -4.88
C PRO A 95 21.31 5.09 -4.27
N SER A 96 21.81 6.32 -4.09
CA SER A 96 23.13 6.57 -3.50
C SER A 96 23.28 6.03 -2.07
N GLN A 97 22.22 6.02 -1.28
CA GLN A 97 22.24 5.48 0.09
C GLN A 97 22.24 3.95 0.08
N VAL A 98 21.52 3.34 -0.88
CA VAL A 98 21.55 1.90 -1.08
C VAL A 98 22.93 1.47 -1.59
N ASP A 99 23.53 2.23 -2.51
CA ASP A 99 24.91 2.01 -2.99
C ASP A 99 25.93 2.05 -1.85
N ALA A 100 25.78 3.04 -0.94
CA ALA A 100 26.64 3.15 0.23
C ALA A 100 26.50 1.95 1.18
N SER A 101 25.31 1.36 1.27
CA SER A 101 24.99 0.27 2.19
C SER A 101 25.29 -1.12 1.62
N LEU A 102 24.98 -1.35 0.34
CA LEU A 102 25.09 -2.67 -0.31
C LEU A 102 26.26 -2.76 -1.30
N GLY A 103 26.86 -1.62 -1.65
CA GLY A 103 27.83 -1.51 -2.75
C GLY A 103 27.17 -1.57 -4.13
N GLY A 104 27.95 -1.32 -5.17
CA GLY A 104 27.47 -1.32 -6.56
C GLY A 104 26.72 -0.04 -6.94
N THR A 105 25.89 -0.12 -7.98
CA THR A 105 25.05 0.97 -8.49
C THR A 105 23.60 0.52 -8.49
N THR A 106 22.73 1.30 -7.90
CA THR A 106 21.31 0.94 -7.69
C THR A 106 20.40 1.63 -8.70
N LEU A 107 19.45 0.87 -9.23
CA LEU A 107 18.35 1.37 -10.03
C LEU A 107 17.02 1.11 -9.30
N LYS A 108 16.22 2.15 -9.11
CA LYS A 108 14.90 2.05 -8.49
C LYS A 108 13.86 1.70 -9.55
N LEU A 109 13.18 0.57 -9.36
CA LEU A 109 12.13 0.04 -10.23
C LEU A 109 10.82 -0.17 -9.45
N SER A 110 10.60 0.66 -8.43
CA SER A 110 9.38 0.69 -7.63
C SER A 110 8.16 1.03 -8.48
N MET A 111 6.97 0.60 -8.05
CA MET A 111 5.70 0.95 -8.70
C MET A 111 4.61 1.13 -7.63
N GLU A 112 3.99 2.32 -7.57
CA GLU A 112 2.94 2.64 -6.61
C GLU A 112 1.78 1.63 -6.70
N GLY A 113 1.32 1.13 -5.54
CA GLY A 113 0.18 0.22 -5.45
C GLY A 113 0.32 -1.11 -6.17
N SER A 114 1.53 -1.47 -6.61
CA SER A 114 1.79 -2.65 -7.44
C SER A 114 1.50 -3.97 -6.73
N THR A 115 1.17 -4.96 -7.53
CA THR A 115 0.84 -6.33 -7.13
C THR A 115 2.00 -7.29 -7.41
N VAL A 116 1.92 -8.50 -6.88
CA VAL A 116 3.02 -9.48 -6.98
C VAL A 116 3.33 -9.91 -8.42
N ASP A 117 2.34 -9.95 -9.29
CA ASP A 117 2.55 -10.24 -10.71
C ASP A 117 3.22 -9.09 -11.46
N GLU A 118 2.92 -7.84 -11.10
CA GLU A 118 3.61 -6.65 -11.61
C GLU A 118 5.06 -6.62 -11.12
N HIS A 119 5.31 -6.91 -9.84
CA HIS A 119 6.67 -7.08 -9.30
C HIS A 119 7.45 -8.16 -10.06
N TYR A 120 6.80 -9.30 -10.35
CA TYR A 120 7.42 -10.37 -11.13
C TYR A 120 7.81 -9.91 -12.53
N LYS A 121 6.91 -9.19 -13.23
CA LYS A 121 7.17 -8.71 -14.60
C LYS A 121 8.41 -7.83 -14.65
N ILE A 122 8.52 -6.83 -13.77
CA ILE A 122 9.67 -5.92 -13.77
C ILE A 122 10.94 -6.57 -13.23
N ALA A 123 10.85 -7.40 -12.18
CA ALA A 123 11.99 -8.14 -11.66
C ALA A 123 12.58 -9.08 -12.71
N LYS A 124 11.71 -9.86 -13.39
CA LYS A 124 12.11 -10.76 -14.47
C LYS A 124 12.79 -10.01 -15.60
N LEU A 125 12.19 -8.91 -16.08
CA LEU A 125 12.75 -8.09 -17.14
C LEU A 125 14.17 -7.60 -16.78
N ALA A 126 14.38 -7.13 -15.56
CA ALA A 126 15.67 -6.67 -15.09
C ALA A 126 16.68 -7.82 -14.95
N LEU A 127 16.28 -8.95 -14.37
CA LEU A 127 17.11 -10.14 -14.18
C LEU A 127 17.56 -10.76 -15.51
N GLU A 128 16.69 -10.80 -16.52
CA GLU A 128 17.01 -11.29 -17.88
C GLU A 128 18.12 -10.47 -18.58
N THR A 129 18.39 -9.24 -18.14
CA THR A 129 19.53 -8.44 -18.66
C THR A 129 20.89 -9.00 -18.26
N GLY A 130 20.96 -9.84 -17.23
CA GLY A 130 22.21 -10.37 -16.65
C GLY A 130 23.04 -9.33 -15.87
N LYS A 131 22.53 -8.12 -15.64
CA LYS A 131 23.23 -7.07 -14.90
C LYS A 131 23.06 -7.18 -13.39
N VAL A 132 21.89 -7.68 -12.95
CA VAL A 132 21.47 -7.68 -11.54
C VAL A 132 22.34 -8.61 -10.70
N LYS A 133 22.94 -8.08 -9.64
CA LYS A 133 23.67 -8.83 -8.61
C LYS A 133 22.88 -8.93 -7.31
N GLN A 134 22.12 -7.87 -7.00
CA GLN A 134 21.35 -7.78 -5.76
C GLN A 134 19.96 -7.19 -6.02
N VAL A 135 18.97 -7.70 -5.30
CA VAL A 135 17.59 -7.21 -5.32
C VAL A 135 17.19 -6.81 -3.90
N LEU A 136 16.85 -5.54 -3.70
CA LEU A 136 16.20 -5.05 -2.49
C LEU A 136 14.69 -5.04 -2.75
N TRP A 137 13.93 -5.90 -2.05
CA TRP A 137 12.51 -6.11 -2.33
C TRP A 137 11.65 -5.84 -1.10
N GLY A 138 10.90 -4.75 -1.15
CA GLY A 138 9.87 -4.45 -0.14
C GLY A 138 8.69 -5.41 -0.30
N LEU A 139 8.46 -6.25 0.70
CA LEU A 139 7.42 -7.27 0.69
C LEU A 139 6.23 -6.81 1.54
N ASP A 140 5.39 -5.99 0.94
CA ASP A 140 4.10 -5.61 1.52
C ASP A 140 3.13 -6.78 1.47
N TYR A 141 2.46 -7.12 2.58
CA TYR A 141 1.38 -8.09 2.53
C TYR A 141 0.27 -7.67 1.56
N PHE A 142 0.02 -6.37 1.48
CA PHE A 142 -0.92 -5.77 0.54
C PHE A 142 -0.62 -6.12 -0.93
N SER A 143 0.65 -6.21 -1.33
CA SER A 143 1.05 -6.50 -2.71
C SER A 143 0.95 -7.98 -3.09
N LEU A 144 0.76 -8.89 -2.11
CA LEU A 144 0.64 -10.34 -2.36
C LEU A 144 -0.76 -10.72 -2.86
N LYS A 145 -1.22 -10.02 -3.89
CA LYS A 145 -2.47 -10.25 -4.62
C LYS A 145 -2.23 -10.05 -6.11
N LEU A 146 -3.21 -10.40 -6.93
CA LEU A 146 -3.19 -10.06 -8.36
C LEU A 146 -3.82 -8.70 -8.60
N ALA A 147 -3.44 -8.08 -9.72
CA ALA A 147 -4.14 -6.93 -10.26
C ALA A 147 -5.62 -7.25 -10.52
N THR A 148 -6.49 -6.28 -10.36
CA THR A 148 -7.89 -6.43 -10.77
C THR A 148 -8.00 -6.42 -12.28
N ALA A 149 -9.11 -6.88 -12.85
CA ALA A 149 -9.32 -6.85 -14.31
C ALA A 149 -9.24 -5.42 -14.89
N GLU A 150 -9.62 -4.41 -14.11
CA GLU A 150 -9.50 -2.99 -14.48
C GLU A 150 -8.04 -2.53 -14.47
N ASP A 151 -7.27 -2.89 -13.44
CA ASP A 151 -5.84 -2.58 -13.34
C ASP A 151 -5.04 -3.32 -14.43
N GLU A 152 -5.40 -4.57 -14.77
CA GLU A 152 -4.77 -5.34 -15.86
C GLU A 152 -4.97 -4.70 -17.23
N GLU A 153 -6.12 -4.07 -17.49
CA GLU A 153 -6.40 -3.42 -18.80
C GLU A 153 -5.49 -2.21 -19.03
N ASP A 154 -5.11 -1.51 -17.95
CA ASP A 154 -4.26 -0.32 -18.00
C ASP A 154 -2.76 -0.64 -17.96
N PHE A 155 -2.36 -1.87 -17.58
CA PHE A 155 -0.96 -2.25 -17.50
C PHE A 155 -0.33 -2.42 -18.90
N PRO A 156 0.84 -1.79 -19.18
CA PRO A 156 1.45 -1.84 -20.52
C PRO A 156 2.26 -3.14 -20.76
N ASP A 157 1.62 -4.30 -20.76
CA ASP A 157 2.25 -5.61 -20.91
C ASP A 157 3.21 -5.71 -22.11
N TYR A 158 2.91 -4.98 -23.18
CA TYR A 158 3.75 -4.94 -24.39
C TYR A 158 5.16 -4.39 -24.15
N LEU A 159 5.39 -3.65 -23.05
CA LEU A 159 6.73 -3.19 -22.66
C LEU A 159 7.54 -4.27 -21.91
N TYR A 160 6.86 -5.32 -21.44
CA TYR A 160 7.43 -6.39 -20.61
C TYR A 160 7.53 -7.73 -21.34
N ASP A 161 6.84 -7.93 -22.47
CA ASP A 161 6.66 -9.24 -23.11
C ASP A 161 7.79 -9.65 -24.08
N GLY A 162 8.70 -8.73 -24.40
CA GLY A 162 9.82 -8.94 -25.32
C GLY A 162 9.43 -9.23 -26.77
N LYS A 163 8.18 -8.97 -27.17
CA LYS A 163 7.65 -9.32 -28.50
C LYS A 163 7.56 -8.11 -29.41
N LEU A 164 8.38 -8.05 -30.42
CA LEU A 164 8.40 -6.93 -31.40
C LEU A 164 7.06 -6.65 -32.07
N TRP A 165 6.19 -7.66 -32.24
CA TRP A 165 4.89 -7.46 -32.89
C TRP A 165 3.85 -6.79 -32.00
N THR A 166 4.08 -6.66 -30.70
CA THR A 166 3.24 -5.90 -29.77
C THR A 166 3.66 -4.45 -29.66
N ASP A 167 4.87 -4.10 -30.13
CA ASP A 167 5.48 -2.76 -30.02
C ASP A 167 4.71 -1.67 -30.78
N TYR A 168 3.79 -2.04 -31.69
CA TYR A 168 2.92 -1.04 -32.32
C TYR A 168 2.11 -0.24 -31.28
N LYS A 169 1.82 -0.83 -30.12
CA LYS A 169 1.17 -0.16 -29.00
C LYS A 169 2.03 0.95 -28.39
N TYR A 170 3.37 0.80 -28.43
CA TYR A 170 4.32 1.84 -28.07
C TYR A 170 4.39 2.95 -29.13
N TRP A 171 4.51 2.57 -30.40
CA TRP A 171 4.70 3.54 -31.50
C TRP A 171 3.50 4.46 -31.70
N PHE A 172 2.30 4.01 -31.39
CA PHE A 172 1.06 4.76 -31.58
C PHE A 172 0.42 5.21 -30.25
N ASN A 173 1.16 5.18 -29.15
CA ASN A 173 0.67 5.58 -27.84
C ASN A 173 0.71 7.10 -27.67
N SER A 174 -0.43 7.71 -27.33
CA SER A 174 -0.55 9.15 -27.13
C SER A 174 0.25 9.66 -25.92
N SER A 175 0.42 8.85 -24.87
CA SER A 175 1.19 9.20 -23.67
C SER A 175 2.69 9.22 -23.99
N VAL A 176 3.18 8.26 -24.79
CA VAL A 176 4.56 8.25 -25.31
C VAL A 176 4.84 9.52 -26.13
N PHE A 177 3.89 9.92 -26.98
CA PHE A 177 4.04 11.15 -27.76
C PHE A 177 4.02 12.42 -26.89
N LYS A 178 3.16 12.48 -25.88
CA LYS A 178 3.14 13.57 -24.90
C LYS A 178 4.47 13.66 -24.16
N GLN A 179 5.04 12.54 -23.75
CA GLN A 179 6.34 12.47 -23.08
C GLN A 179 7.47 13.03 -23.96
N PHE A 180 7.44 12.72 -25.28
CA PHE A 180 8.37 13.33 -26.22
C PHE A 180 8.24 14.86 -26.26
N ILE A 181 7.03 15.39 -26.41
CA ILE A 181 6.80 16.85 -26.43
C ILE A 181 7.29 17.50 -25.12
N SER A 182 7.04 16.86 -23.98
CA SER A 182 7.51 17.33 -22.67
C SER A 182 9.03 17.34 -22.60
N SER A 183 9.69 16.30 -23.09
CA SER A 183 11.16 16.23 -23.16
C SER A 183 11.75 17.35 -24.03
N ILE A 184 11.17 17.61 -25.20
CA ILE A 184 11.64 18.71 -26.06
C ILE A 184 11.44 20.08 -25.39
N LYS A 185 10.30 20.32 -24.77
CA LYS A 185 10.05 21.56 -24.04
C LYS A 185 11.09 21.76 -22.92
N ASN A 186 11.35 20.73 -22.13
CA ASN A 186 12.35 20.75 -21.06
C ASN A 186 13.76 21.07 -21.57
N ASN A 187 14.16 20.44 -22.69
CA ASN A 187 15.46 20.75 -23.34
C ASN A 187 15.56 22.17 -23.85
N LEU A 188 14.46 22.73 -24.39
CA LEU A 188 14.41 24.10 -24.90
C LEU A 188 14.38 25.15 -23.79
N SER A 189 13.70 24.86 -22.65
CA SER A 189 13.64 25.76 -21.50
C SER A 189 14.94 25.80 -20.68
N GLY A 190 15.84 24.82 -20.90
CA GLY A 190 17.08 24.68 -20.13
C GLY A 190 16.82 24.28 -18.65
N GLU A 191 15.67 23.69 -18.37
CA GLU A 191 15.36 23.17 -17.04
C GLU A 191 16.32 22.07 -16.61
N ALA A 192 16.42 21.87 -15.30
CA ALA A 192 17.36 20.92 -14.70
C ALA A 192 17.16 19.50 -15.24
N LYS A 193 18.26 18.78 -15.45
CA LYS A 193 18.23 17.36 -15.76
C LYS A 193 17.55 16.64 -14.58
N GLN A 194 16.61 15.77 -14.89
CA GLN A 194 16.08 14.86 -13.88
C GLN A 194 17.17 13.89 -13.44
N ASP A 195 17.25 13.68 -12.14
CA ASP A 195 18.16 12.74 -11.53
C ASP A 195 17.41 11.43 -11.19
N LEU A 196 18.01 10.28 -11.49
CA LEU A 196 17.52 8.98 -11.10
C LEU A 196 17.44 8.83 -9.57
N GLU A 197 18.23 9.61 -8.83
CA GLU A 197 18.22 9.66 -7.37
C GLU A 197 16.85 9.96 -6.80
N TYR A 198 16.15 10.95 -7.39
CA TYR A 198 14.84 11.41 -6.92
C TYR A 198 13.68 10.94 -7.80
N LEU A 199 13.93 10.06 -8.77
CA LEU A 199 12.86 9.52 -9.60
C LEU A 199 11.83 8.77 -8.72
N TYR A 200 10.55 9.04 -8.91
CA TYR A 200 9.42 8.54 -8.10
C TYR A 200 9.41 8.96 -6.63
N ASN A 201 10.41 9.70 -6.17
CA ASN A 201 10.46 10.15 -4.79
C ASN A 201 9.36 11.19 -4.52
N TRP A 202 8.51 10.90 -3.55
CA TRP A 202 7.42 11.77 -3.13
C TRP A 202 7.66 12.44 -1.76
N ASP A 203 8.75 12.15 -1.09
CA ASP A 203 9.10 12.63 0.25
C ASP A 203 8.97 14.15 0.38
N ASN A 204 9.52 14.90 -0.56
CA ASN A 204 9.46 16.35 -0.60
C ASN A 204 8.14 16.94 -1.14
N LYS A 205 7.20 16.10 -1.57
CA LYS A 205 5.91 16.51 -2.15
C LYS A 205 4.77 16.45 -1.12
N VAL A 206 5.02 15.95 0.09
CA VAL A 206 4.01 15.70 1.14
C VAL A 206 4.45 16.23 2.49
N VAL A 207 3.54 16.23 3.46
CA VAL A 207 3.82 16.62 4.84
C VAL A 207 3.65 15.41 5.74
N PHE A 208 4.59 15.21 6.64
CA PHE A 208 4.56 14.15 7.66
C PHE A 208 4.11 14.72 9.00
N GLY A 209 3.58 13.87 9.84
CA GLY A 209 3.23 14.24 11.20
C GLY A 209 2.07 13.43 11.76
N LYS A 210 2.11 13.22 13.06
CA LYS A 210 1.13 12.45 13.82
C LYS A 210 -0.32 12.90 13.65
N GLN A 211 -0.57 14.19 13.37
CA GLN A 211 -1.93 14.70 13.09
C GLN A 211 -2.53 14.06 11.83
N TYR A 212 -1.72 13.85 10.78
CA TYR A 212 -2.19 13.22 9.54
C TYR A 212 -2.46 11.72 9.73
N VAL A 213 -1.65 11.06 10.58
CA VAL A 213 -1.91 9.67 10.98
C VAL A 213 -3.20 9.57 11.77
N ALA A 214 -3.45 10.51 12.71
CA ALA A 214 -4.68 10.54 13.51
C ALA A 214 -5.93 10.74 12.63
N GLU A 215 -5.88 11.67 11.67
CA GLU A 215 -6.95 11.90 10.71
C GLU A 215 -7.20 10.64 9.85
N SER A 216 -6.13 10.04 9.33
CA SER A 216 -6.20 8.81 8.53
C SER A 216 -6.79 7.65 9.34
N TYR A 217 -6.41 7.49 10.61
CA TYR A 217 -6.94 6.45 11.47
C TYR A 217 -8.45 6.57 11.68
N LEU A 218 -8.94 7.78 11.94
CA LEU A 218 -10.38 8.02 12.11
C LEU A 218 -11.17 7.75 10.82
N MET A 219 -10.63 8.17 9.66
CA MET A 219 -11.27 7.89 8.36
C MET A 219 -11.31 6.40 8.03
N VAL A 220 -10.21 5.70 8.29
CA VAL A 220 -10.09 4.26 7.98
C VAL A 220 -11.02 3.45 8.86
N CYS A 221 -11.15 3.78 10.14
CA CYS A 221 -12.10 3.15 11.04
C CYS A 221 -13.56 3.19 10.53
N ASP A 222 -13.93 4.21 9.75
CA ASP A 222 -15.25 4.31 9.12
C ASP A 222 -15.40 3.40 7.88
N LYS A 223 -14.32 3.11 7.18
CA LYS A 223 -14.35 2.47 5.85
C LYS A 223 -13.87 1.02 5.83
N GLU A 224 -13.03 0.61 6.77
CA GLU A 224 -12.38 -0.71 6.74
C GLU A 224 -13.31 -1.90 7.02
N LEU A 225 -14.54 -1.67 7.36
CA LEU A 225 -15.54 -2.74 7.45
C LEU A 225 -15.75 -3.49 6.14
N ASP A 226 -15.38 -2.88 5.00
CA ASP A 226 -15.54 -3.46 3.67
C ASP A 226 -14.31 -4.27 3.20
N TYR A 227 -13.13 -4.08 3.80
CA TYR A 227 -11.90 -4.77 3.36
C TYR A 227 -11.88 -6.27 3.67
N GLY A 228 -12.52 -6.71 4.75
CA GLY A 228 -12.56 -8.12 5.12
C GLY A 228 -13.31 -9.03 4.15
N THR A 229 -14.12 -8.47 3.24
CA THR A 229 -14.91 -9.23 2.25
C THR A 229 -14.14 -9.52 0.97
N ASN A 230 -13.03 -8.81 0.72
CA ASN A 230 -12.21 -8.89 -0.50
C ASN A 230 -10.77 -9.36 -0.21
N GLU A 231 -10.54 -9.97 0.96
CA GLU A 231 -9.23 -10.48 1.34
C GLU A 231 -8.96 -11.82 0.66
N GLU A 232 -7.81 -11.94 -0.01
CA GLU A 232 -7.36 -13.21 -0.55
C GLU A 232 -7.14 -14.24 0.55
N SER A 233 -7.52 -15.47 0.27
CA SER A 233 -7.27 -16.58 1.19
C SER A 233 -5.75 -16.88 1.27
N ILE A 234 -5.32 -17.44 2.40
CA ILE A 234 -3.93 -17.88 2.60
C ILE A 234 -3.44 -18.78 1.44
N GLU A 235 -4.31 -19.68 0.95
CA GLU A 235 -3.96 -20.59 -0.14
C GLU A 235 -3.77 -19.87 -1.48
N GLN A 236 -4.54 -18.82 -1.75
CA GLN A 236 -4.31 -17.97 -2.92
C GLN A 236 -2.97 -17.24 -2.82
N VAL A 237 -2.68 -16.62 -1.68
CA VAL A 237 -1.40 -15.91 -1.46
C VAL A 237 -0.20 -16.84 -1.58
N LYS A 238 -0.29 -18.07 -1.03
CA LYS A 238 0.73 -19.12 -1.24
C LYS A 238 0.88 -19.49 -2.72
N GLY A 239 -0.23 -19.57 -3.44
CA GLY A 239 -0.25 -19.80 -4.89
C GLY A 239 0.48 -18.69 -5.65
N TYR A 240 0.23 -17.44 -5.32
CA TYR A 240 0.90 -16.28 -5.93
C TYR A 240 2.40 -16.26 -5.64
N PHE A 241 2.81 -16.50 -4.40
CA PHE A 241 4.22 -16.64 -4.06
C PHE A 241 4.92 -17.75 -4.89
N ASN A 242 4.29 -18.90 -5.00
CA ASN A 242 4.84 -20.04 -5.76
C ASN A 242 4.90 -19.77 -7.27
N THR A 243 3.99 -18.95 -7.79
CA THR A 243 3.92 -18.60 -9.22
C THR A 243 4.88 -17.47 -9.59
N TYR A 244 5.00 -16.44 -8.75
CA TYR A 244 5.67 -15.20 -9.12
C TYR A 244 7.01 -14.97 -8.41
N ILE A 245 7.17 -15.36 -7.14
CA ILE A 245 8.42 -15.09 -6.40
C ILE A 245 9.37 -16.30 -6.50
N ARG A 246 8.88 -17.47 -6.14
CA ARG A 246 9.70 -18.69 -6.06
C ARG A 246 10.47 -19.04 -7.34
N PRO A 247 9.93 -18.90 -8.57
CA PRO A 247 10.67 -19.19 -9.80
C PRO A 247 11.90 -18.31 -9.96
N LEU A 248 11.80 -16.99 -9.64
CA LEU A 248 12.94 -16.08 -9.77
C LEU A 248 14.09 -16.48 -8.85
N LEU A 249 13.79 -16.89 -7.60
CA LEU A 249 14.81 -17.34 -6.65
C LEU A 249 15.56 -18.60 -7.13
N LYS A 250 14.86 -19.49 -7.85
CA LYS A 250 15.45 -20.72 -8.41
C LYS A 250 16.25 -20.45 -9.68
N GLU A 251 15.76 -19.56 -10.54
CA GLU A 251 16.34 -19.29 -11.85
C GLU A 251 17.61 -18.44 -11.73
N TYR A 252 17.69 -17.60 -10.67
CA TYR A 252 18.81 -16.67 -10.47
C TYR A 252 19.54 -16.96 -9.13
N PRO A 253 20.17 -18.13 -8.95
CA PRO A 253 20.81 -18.53 -7.68
C PRO A 253 22.04 -17.69 -7.32
N ASP A 254 22.65 -17.03 -8.31
CA ASP A 254 23.82 -16.17 -8.12
C ASP A 254 23.45 -14.72 -7.75
N VAL A 255 22.16 -14.37 -7.79
CA VAL A 255 21.66 -13.05 -7.39
C VAL A 255 21.27 -13.09 -5.92
N GLN A 256 21.74 -12.14 -5.14
CA GLN A 256 21.38 -11.99 -3.74
C GLN A 256 20.04 -11.23 -3.62
N PHE A 257 19.05 -11.84 -2.97
CA PHE A 257 17.77 -11.24 -2.69
C PHE A 257 17.67 -10.82 -1.22
N TYR A 258 17.40 -9.52 -0.99
CA TYR A 258 17.09 -8.94 0.31
C TYR A 258 15.62 -8.58 0.35
N PHE A 259 14.80 -9.44 0.96
CA PHE A 259 13.41 -9.13 1.23
C PHE A 259 13.27 -8.46 2.58
N TYR A 260 12.32 -7.56 2.71
CA TYR A 260 11.99 -6.97 4.00
C TYR A 260 10.51 -6.63 4.12
N TYR A 261 10.00 -6.69 5.34
CA TYR A 261 8.68 -6.21 5.68
C TYR A 261 8.79 -4.73 6.08
N PRO A 262 8.18 -3.80 5.32
CA PRO A 262 8.26 -2.37 5.59
C PRO A 262 7.52 -2.00 6.88
N PRO A 263 8.02 -1.02 7.67
CA PRO A 263 7.39 -0.60 8.91
C PRO A 263 6.20 0.31 8.61
N TYR A 264 5.00 -0.19 8.74
CA TYR A 264 3.80 0.65 8.84
C TYR A 264 3.73 1.31 10.23
N SER A 265 3.01 2.44 10.35
CA SER A 265 2.72 2.96 11.68
C SER A 265 1.99 1.91 12.52
N VAL A 266 2.22 1.91 13.84
CA VAL A 266 1.50 0.99 14.72
C VAL A 266 -0.01 1.14 14.59
N MET A 267 -0.51 2.34 14.27
CA MET A 267 -1.93 2.59 14.08
C MET A 267 -2.53 1.91 12.84
N ARG A 268 -1.73 1.59 11.81
CA ARG A 268 -2.16 0.71 10.71
C ARG A 268 -2.41 -0.71 11.21
N GLN A 269 -1.50 -1.24 12.02
CA GLN A 269 -1.66 -2.57 12.61
C GLN A 269 -2.87 -2.63 13.56
N VAL A 270 -3.10 -1.57 14.36
CA VAL A 270 -4.30 -1.43 15.19
C VAL A 270 -5.58 -1.43 14.35
N ALA A 271 -5.60 -0.69 13.23
CA ALA A 271 -6.75 -0.64 12.35
C ALA A 271 -7.07 -2.03 11.77
N TRP A 272 -6.08 -2.77 11.31
CA TRP A 272 -6.28 -4.14 10.82
C TRP A 272 -6.69 -5.10 11.93
N PHE A 273 -6.02 -5.09 13.07
CA PHE A 273 -6.36 -5.94 14.22
C PHE A 273 -7.82 -5.74 14.65
N ALA A 274 -8.28 -4.48 14.70
CA ALA A 274 -9.61 -4.14 15.18
C ALA A 274 -10.72 -4.26 14.12
N SER A 275 -10.43 -3.87 12.87
CA SER A 275 -11.45 -3.71 11.83
C SER A 275 -11.34 -4.72 10.70
N ASN A 276 -10.17 -5.29 10.47
CA ASN A 276 -9.93 -6.35 9.50
C ASN A 276 -9.07 -7.49 10.09
N PRO A 277 -9.57 -8.22 11.10
CA PRO A 277 -8.80 -9.28 11.75
C PRO A 277 -8.43 -10.43 10.81
N VAL A 278 -9.16 -10.64 9.73
CA VAL A 278 -8.82 -11.64 8.71
C VAL A 278 -7.47 -11.29 8.06
N ARG A 279 -7.31 -10.06 7.59
CA ARG A 279 -6.05 -9.56 7.03
C ARG A 279 -4.92 -9.64 8.04
N PHE A 280 -5.16 -9.18 9.26
CA PHE A 280 -4.15 -9.19 10.31
C PHE A 280 -3.65 -10.60 10.62
N ASN A 281 -4.56 -11.56 10.78
CA ASN A 281 -4.21 -12.96 11.02
C ASN A 281 -3.53 -13.61 9.82
N ASN A 282 -4.02 -13.37 8.60
CA ASN A 282 -3.41 -13.87 7.37
C ASN A 282 -1.98 -13.36 7.22
N GLN A 283 -1.73 -12.09 7.52
CA GLN A 283 -0.38 -11.51 7.53
C GLN A 283 0.56 -12.31 8.46
N LEU A 284 0.16 -12.56 9.71
CA LEU A 284 0.98 -13.30 10.68
C LEU A 284 1.28 -14.74 10.21
N VAL A 285 0.26 -15.44 9.70
CA VAL A 285 0.42 -16.79 9.16
C VAL A 285 1.36 -16.81 7.95
N MET A 286 1.18 -15.85 7.03
CA MET A 286 2.00 -15.79 5.82
C MET A 286 3.44 -15.39 6.11
N ARG A 287 3.71 -14.52 7.09
CA ARG A 287 5.08 -14.18 7.52
C ARG A 287 5.86 -15.41 7.96
N GLN A 288 5.23 -16.30 8.75
CA GLN A 288 5.81 -17.56 9.16
C GLN A 288 6.08 -18.47 7.94
N TRP A 289 5.06 -18.66 7.09
CA TRP A 289 5.18 -19.55 5.93
C TRP A 289 6.18 -19.04 4.89
N ILE A 290 6.20 -17.74 4.58
CA ILE A 290 7.15 -17.13 3.63
C ILE A 290 8.58 -17.31 4.14
N PHE A 291 8.83 -17.10 5.44
CA PHE A 291 10.13 -17.35 6.03
C PHE A 291 10.57 -18.81 5.80
N GLU A 292 9.71 -19.80 6.05
CA GLU A 292 9.98 -21.22 5.81
C GLU A 292 10.27 -21.54 4.33
N GLN A 293 9.67 -20.76 3.39
CA GLN A 293 10.02 -20.90 1.97
C GLN A 293 11.39 -20.31 1.66
N PHE A 294 11.70 -19.14 2.22
CA PHE A 294 12.96 -18.44 1.99
C PHE A 294 14.17 -19.17 2.58
N GLU A 295 14.04 -19.88 3.69
CA GLU A 295 15.10 -20.73 4.26
C GLU A 295 15.62 -21.79 3.28
N GLN A 296 14.85 -22.15 2.26
CA GLN A 296 15.27 -23.12 1.23
C GLN A 296 16.25 -22.52 0.20
N PHE A 297 16.47 -21.20 0.22
CA PHE A 297 17.29 -20.49 -0.76
C PHE A 297 18.48 -19.79 -0.08
N PRO A 298 19.72 -20.22 -0.33
CA PRO A 298 20.90 -19.62 0.31
C PRO A 298 21.17 -18.17 -0.12
N ASN A 299 20.63 -17.79 -1.28
CA ASN A 299 20.72 -16.44 -1.84
C ASN A 299 19.60 -15.51 -1.40
N VAL A 300 18.84 -15.86 -0.35
CA VAL A 300 17.74 -15.03 0.19
C VAL A 300 18.02 -14.64 1.62
N LYS A 301 17.79 -13.38 1.92
CA LYS A 301 17.76 -12.82 3.28
C LYS A 301 16.43 -12.09 3.50
N LEU A 302 15.82 -12.30 4.68
CA LEU A 302 14.59 -11.65 5.08
C LEU A 302 14.82 -10.79 6.32
N TYR A 303 14.28 -9.57 6.30
CA TYR A 303 14.33 -8.63 7.42
C TYR A 303 12.93 -8.17 7.82
N ASP A 304 12.75 -7.82 9.08
CA ASP A 304 11.48 -7.36 9.62
C ASP A 304 11.65 -6.06 10.38
N PHE A 305 10.99 -5.01 9.89
CA PHE A 305 10.97 -3.69 10.50
C PHE A 305 9.59 -3.34 11.09
N GLN A 306 8.58 -4.20 10.91
CA GLN A 306 7.20 -3.91 11.32
C GLN A 306 7.02 -3.81 12.85
N ALA A 307 7.83 -4.54 13.62
CA ALA A 307 7.79 -4.52 15.07
C ALA A 307 8.77 -3.52 15.71
N GLU A 308 9.47 -2.71 14.91
CA GLU A 308 10.41 -1.70 15.42
C GLU A 308 9.66 -0.53 16.03
N ALA A 309 9.50 -0.56 17.36
CA ALA A 309 8.69 0.39 18.08
C ALA A 309 9.21 1.84 18.01
N ASP A 310 10.54 2.04 17.94
CA ASP A 310 11.13 3.37 17.83
C ASP A 310 10.70 4.08 16.54
N TRP A 311 10.39 3.32 15.49
CA TRP A 311 9.90 3.84 14.21
C TRP A 311 8.38 3.82 14.14
N THR A 312 7.77 2.66 14.40
CA THR A 312 6.31 2.45 14.17
C THR A 312 5.43 3.23 15.15
N PHE A 313 5.90 3.55 16.34
CA PHE A 313 5.21 4.39 17.33
C PHE A 313 5.50 5.89 17.17
N ASN A 314 6.55 6.26 16.45
CA ASN A 314 6.85 7.64 16.11
C ASN A 314 6.03 8.09 14.90
N LEU A 315 4.80 8.52 15.17
CA LEU A 315 3.85 8.89 14.10
C LEU A 315 4.29 10.16 13.33
N ASP A 316 5.27 10.92 13.82
CA ASP A 316 5.82 12.07 13.10
C ASP A 316 6.63 11.64 11.85
N LEU A 317 7.01 10.36 11.74
CA LEU A 317 7.66 9.79 10.56
C LEU A 317 6.70 9.48 9.40
N TYR A 318 5.38 9.60 9.59
CA TYR A 318 4.38 9.12 8.65
C TYR A 318 3.51 10.25 8.09
N LYS A 319 3.13 10.16 6.79
CA LYS A 319 2.14 11.05 6.17
C LYS A 319 0.70 10.54 6.34
N ASP A 320 0.54 9.26 6.61
CA ASP A 320 -0.73 8.56 6.82
C ASP A 320 -0.47 7.29 7.66
N LEU A 321 -1.38 6.32 7.68
CA LEU A 321 -1.20 5.09 8.45
C LEU A 321 -0.05 4.20 7.98
N SER A 322 0.36 4.29 6.71
CA SER A 322 1.31 3.35 6.08
C SER A 322 2.63 3.99 5.69
N HIS A 323 2.58 5.16 5.05
CA HIS A 323 3.71 5.71 4.32
C HIS A 323 4.63 6.52 5.23
N HIS A 324 5.82 6.00 5.47
CA HIS A 324 6.90 6.67 6.20
C HIS A 324 7.74 7.58 5.29
N ASN A 325 8.50 8.49 5.88
CA ASN A 325 9.44 9.36 5.19
C ASN A 325 10.70 8.64 4.69
N GLY A 326 11.48 9.30 3.85
CA GLY A 326 12.70 8.75 3.24
C GLY A 326 13.82 8.43 4.24
N GLU A 327 13.80 9.03 5.44
CA GLU A 327 14.75 8.73 6.50
C GLU A 327 14.65 7.26 6.95
N VAL A 328 13.44 6.74 7.07
CA VAL A 328 13.19 5.34 7.38
C VAL A 328 13.73 4.41 6.28
N ASN A 329 13.59 4.79 5.01
CA ASN A 329 14.19 4.03 3.91
C ASN A 329 15.72 3.96 4.04
N THR A 330 16.36 5.06 4.44
CA THR A 330 17.81 5.09 4.71
C THR A 330 18.19 4.11 5.82
N TRP A 331 17.49 4.14 6.95
CA TRP A 331 17.75 3.22 8.06
C TRP A 331 17.54 1.75 7.69
N ILE A 332 16.55 1.46 6.84
CA ILE A 332 16.33 0.11 6.28
C ILE A 332 17.54 -0.32 5.45
N ALA A 333 18.00 0.53 4.53
CA ALA A 333 19.17 0.21 3.70
C ALA A 333 20.43 -0.04 4.53
N GLU A 334 20.71 0.82 5.52
CA GLU A 334 21.83 0.66 6.43
C GLU A 334 21.75 -0.64 7.26
N ALA A 335 20.57 -0.94 7.82
CA ALA A 335 20.36 -2.15 8.61
C ALA A 335 20.56 -3.42 7.78
N ILE A 336 20.08 -3.44 6.54
CA ILE A 336 20.27 -4.55 5.61
C ILE A 336 21.73 -4.68 5.19
N GLY A 337 22.39 -3.58 4.84
CA GLY A 337 23.80 -3.56 4.48
C GLY A 337 24.73 -4.07 5.60
N GLN A 338 24.40 -3.78 6.84
CA GLN A 338 25.11 -4.27 8.03
C GLN A 338 24.75 -5.71 8.42
N ASP A 339 23.81 -6.37 7.73
CA ASP A 339 23.20 -7.65 8.13
C ASP A 339 22.76 -7.65 9.61
N ASN A 340 22.09 -6.58 10.03
CA ASN A 340 21.78 -6.32 11.42
C ASN A 340 20.88 -7.41 12.01
N SER A 341 21.41 -8.14 12.98
CA SER A 341 20.75 -9.29 13.61
C SER A 341 19.45 -8.93 14.36
N LYS A 342 19.24 -7.68 14.74
CA LYS A 342 17.99 -7.20 15.35
C LYS A 342 16.82 -7.38 14.38
N TYR A 343 17.04 -7.12 13.10
CA TYR A 343 15.99 -7.13 12.06
C TYR A 343 16.02 -8.38 11.19
N ARG A 344 17.15 -9.12 11.19
CA ARG A 344 17.29 -10.36 10.43
C ARG A 344 16.31 -11.42 10.94
N VAL A 345 15.41 -11.88 10.06
CA VAL A 345 14.47 -12.94 10.41
C VAL A 345 15.17 -14.30 10.36
N THR A 346 14.97 -15.11 11.40
CA THR A 346 15.56 -16.43 11.59
C THR A 346 14.53 -17.39 12.17
N SER A 347 14.80 -18.71 12.11
CA SER A 347 13.94 -19.72 12.73
C SER A 347 13.81 -19.55 14.26
N SER A 348 14.79 -18.91 14.89
CA SER A 348 14.76 -18.67 16.34
C SER A 348 13.93 -17.45 16.75
N ASN A 349 13.70 -16.45 15.85
CA ASN A 349 13.04 -15.20 16.24
C ASN A 349 11.70 -14.91 15.54
N ILE A 350 11.35 -15.58 14.44
CA ILE A 350 10.11 -15.29 13.66
C ILE A 350 8.84 -15.33 14.52
N LYS A 351 8.73 -16.30 15.45
CA LYS A 351 7.57 -16.38 16.36
C LYS A 351 7.53 -15.20 17.31
N ALA A 352 8.66 -14.79 17.86
CA ALA A 352 8.76 -13.65 18.75
C ALA A 352 8.44 -12.34 18.02
N LEU A 353 8.90 -12.17 16.78
CA LEU A 353 8.57 -11.01 15.94
C LEU A 353 7.06 -10.93 15.65
N ASN A 354 6.42 -12.06 15.31
CA ASN A 354 4.98 -12.12 15.12
C ASN A 354 4.21 -11.79 16.41
N SER A 355 4.60 -12.38 17.55
CA SER A 355 3.97 -12.09 18.84
C SER A 355 4.18 -10.64 19.28
N SER A 356 5.34 -10.04 18.97
CA SER A 356 5.61 -8.63 19.24
C SER A 356 4.68 -7.73 18.42
N LEU A 357 4.53 -8.00 17.13
CA LEU A 357 3.63 -7.24 16.25
C LEU A 357 2.17 -7.34 16.72
N GLU A 358 1.72 -8.54 17.07
CA GLU A 358 0.38 -8.78 17.60
C GLU A 358 0.14 -8.03 18.91
N SER A 359 1.06 -8.13 19.88
CA SER A 359 0.97 -7.43 21.16
C SER A 359 0.99 -5.90 20.99
N GLN A 360 1.77 -5.37 20.05
CA GLN A 360 1.76 -3.95 19.73
C GLN A 360 0.41 -3.51 19.15
N ALA A 361 -0.13 -4.26 18.19
CA ALA A 361 -1.42 -3.97 17.58
C ALA A 361 -2.57 -4.09 18.61
N GLU A 362 -2.51 -5.08 19.51
CA GLU A 362 -3.49 -5.27 20.56
C GLU A 362 -3.47 -4.15 21.60
N SER A 363 -2.29 -3.64 21.98
CA SER A 363 -2.15 -2.68 23.07
C SER A 363 -2.12 -1.22 22.65
N ALA A 364 -1.65 -0.89 21.44
CA ALA A 364 -1.46 0.50 21.07
C ALA A 364 -2.78 1.27 20.94
N VAL A 365 -2.77 2.51 21.40
CA VAL A 365 -3.87 3.47 21.34
C VAL A 365 -3.30 4.87 21.21
N MET A 366 -3.97 5.78 20.55
CA MET A 366 -3.49 7.17 20.44
C MET A 366 -4.50 8.17 21.02
N ASP A 367 -4.01 9.38 21.36
CA ASP A 367 -4.85 10.53 21.65
C ASP A 367 -5.14 11.36 20.39
N ASN A 368 -5.97 12.39 20.56
CA ASN A 368 -6.35 13.30 19.45
C ASN A 368 -5.18 14.11 18.86
N ASN A 369 -4.04 14.15 19.56
CA ASN A 369 -2.83 14.82 19.10
C ASN A 369 -1.85 13.84 18.43
N GLY A 370 -2.26 12.57 18.25
CA GLY A 370 -1.43 11.53 17.68
C GLY A 370 -0.34 11.02 18.59
N LYS A 371 -0.39 11.29 19.90
CA LYS A 371 0.51 10.63 20.84
C LYS A 371 0.03 9.22 21.09
N VAL A 372 0.94 8.24 20.95
CA VAL A 372 0.65 6.82 21.14
C VAL A 372 0.89 6.41 22.59
N TYR A 373 -0.04 5.61 23.09
CA TYR A 373 -0.01 4.94 24.39
C TYR A 373 -0.19 3.45 24.19
N ARG A 374 -0.03 2.68 25.27
CA ARG A 374 -0.44 1.26 25.33
C ARG A 374 -1.59 1.11 26.31
N SER A 375 -2.53 0.23 26.02
CA SER A 375 -3.68 0.01 26.91
C SER A 375 -3.99 -1.47 27.07
N SER A 376 -4.51 -1.82 28.25
CA SER A 376 -5.10 -3.11 28.51
C SER A 376 -6.33 -2.96 29.41
N VAL A 377 -7.37 -3.73 29.15
CA VAL A 377 -8.60 -3.73 29.93
C VAL A 377 -8.90 -5.16 30.33
N GLN A 378 -9.17 -5.38 31.60
CA GLN A 378 -9.66 -6.65 32.13
C GLN A 378 -11.03 -6.46 32.76
N VAL A 379 -11.92 -7.41 32.55
CA VAL A 379 -13.24 -7.47 33.15
C VAL A 379 -13.34 -8.78 33.95
N ASN A 380 -13.44 -8.69 35.26
CA ASN A 380 -13.38 -9.84 36.18
C ASN A 380 -12.14 -10.75 35.93
N GLY A 381 -10.97 -10.12 35.65
CA GLY A 381 -9.72 -10.83 35.38
C GLY A 381 -9.56 -11.39 33.96
N LEU A 382 -10.57 -11.25 33.09
CA LEU A 382 -10.48 -11.68 31.70
C LEU A 382 -10.17 -10.49 30.79
N PRO A 383 -9.24 -10.62 29.82
CA PRO A 383 -8.95 -9.54 28.89
C PRO A 383 -10.15 -9.19 28.03
N LEU A 384 -10.43 -7.89 27.90
CA LEU A 384 -11.41 -7.36 26.97
C LEU A 384 -10.75 -7.08 25.63
N ALA A 385 -11.23 -7.71 24.57
CA ALA A 385 -10.80 -7.40 23.22
C ALA A 385 -11.21 -5.96 22.86
N LEU A 386 -10.22 -5.14 22.49
CA LEU A 386 -10.42 -3.73 22.20
C LEU A 386 -10.51 -3.52 20.69
N ASN A 387 -11.65 -2.97 20.26
CA ASN A 387 -11.84 -2.48 18.91
C ASN A 387 -11.28 -1.06 18.74
N ILE A 388 -11.95 -0.17 18.00
CA ILE A 388 -11.60 1.23 17.90
C ILE A 388 -11.50 1.84 19.29
N ARG A 389 -10.37 2.50 19.56
CA ARG A 389 -10.08 3.08 20.88
C ARG A 389 -9.26 4.37 20.73
N LEU A 390 -9.49 5.29 21.63
CA LEU A 390 -8.77 6.57 21.71
C LEU A 390 -8.48 6.91 23.16
N VAL A 391 -7.50 7.77 23.37
CA VAL A 391 -7.24 8.43 24.66
C VAL A 391 -7.71 9.87 24.57
N GLN A 392 -8.52 10.32 25.54
CA GLN A 392 -8.99 11.70 25.62
C GLN A 392 -8.94 12.24 27.06
N GLY A 393 -9.14 13.55 27.20
CA GLY A 393 -9.17 14.21 28.50
C GLY A 393 -7.91 13.93 29.32
N ASN A 394 -8.06 13.55 30.59
CA ASN A 394 -6.95 13.25 31.49
C ASN A 394 -6.42 11.82 31.32
N LYS A 395 -5.93 11.48 30.12
CA LYS A 395 -5.48 10.12 29.74
C LYS A 395 -6.54 9.06 30.03
N GLU A 396 -7.80 9.34 29.70
CA GLU A 396 -8.91 8.42 29.85
C GLU A 396 -9.05 7.58 28.57
N LEU A 397 -9.25 6.25 28.73
CA LEU A 397 -9.49 5.35 27.63
C LEU A 397 -10.95 5.41 27.18
N TRP A 398 -11.14 5.62 25.91
CA TRP A 398 -12.46 5.73 25.25
C TRP A 398 -12.68 4.53 24.32
N LEU A 399 -13.79 3.85 24.53
CA LEU A 399 -14.17 2.65 23.78
C LEU A 399 -15.58 2.80 23.21
N PRO A 400 -15.96 2.00 22.21
CA PRO A 400 -17.35 1.95 21.74
C PRO A 400 -18.32 1.62 22.88
N ALA A 401 -19.36 2.41 23.00
CA ALA A 401 -20.41 2.20 24.01
C ALA A 401 -21.01 0.78 23.96
N LYS A 402 -21.13 0.22 22.74
CA LYS A 402 -21.61 -1.16 22.55
C LYS A 402 -20.65 -2.18 23.16
N ASP A 403 -19.35 -2.01 22.98
CA ASP A 403 -18.36 -2.96 23.48
C ASP A 403 -18.30 -2.92 25.01
N ILE A 404 -18.30 -1.71 25.61
CA ILE A 404 -18.39 -1.53 27.07
C ILE A 404 -19.68 -2.12 27.61
N GLY A 405 -20.82 -1.75 27.03
CA GLY A 405 -22.12 -2.23 27.51
C GLY A 405 -22.22 -3.75 27.45
N THR A 406 -21.78 -4.38 26.36
CA THR A 406 -21.76 -5.84 26.24
C THR A 406 -20.89 -6.49 27.30
N ALA A 407 -19.65 -5.96 27.50
CA ALA A 407 -18.70 -6.49 28.48
C ALA A 407 -19.22 -6.38 29.94
N LEU A 408 -19.97 -5.32 30.22
CA LEU A 408 -20.53 -5.04 31.57
C LEU A 408 -21.97 -5.56 31.77
N GLY A 409 -22.54 -6.26 30.79
CA GLY A 409 -23.90 -6.81 30.87
C GLY A 409 -25.01 -5.74 30.83
N ALA A 410 -24.73 -4.55 30.28
CA ALA A 410 -25.72 -3.48 30.14
C ALA A 410 -26.41 -3.54 28.77
N SER A 411 -27.68 -3.16 28.71
CA SER A 411 -28.40 -2.92 27.46
C SER A 411 -28.03 -1.56 26.87
N ILE A 412 -27.95 -1.47 25.54
CA ILE A 412 -27.53 -0.26 24.84
C ILE A 412 -28.65 0.21 23.91
N THR A 413 -28.99 1.48 23.96
CA THR A 413 -29.89 2.13 23.01
C THR A 413 -29.21 3.33 22.36
N TRP A 414 -29.47 3.55 21.08
CA TRP A 414 -28.97 4.66 20.31
C TRP A 414 -30.13 5.42 19.66
N ASP A 415 -30.19 6.71 19.90
CA ASP A 415 -31.11 7.61 19.20
C ASP A 415 -30.30 8.46 18.20
N ALA A 416 -30.48 8.17 16.91
CA ALA A 416 -29.79 8.85 15.84
C ALA A 416 -30.24 10.31 15.66
N ALA A 417 -31.50 10.64 16.03
CA ALA A 417 -32.03 12.00 15.88
C ALA A 417 -31.40 12.95 16.88
N THR A 418 -31.25 12.53 18.11
CA THR A 418 -30.63 13.31 19.20
C THR A 418 -29.13 13.03 19.35
N LYS A 419 -28.58 12.06 18.62
CA LYS A 419 -27.21 11.55 18.74
C LYS A 419 -26.88 11.12 20.19
N THR A 420 -27.82 10.44 20.83
CA THR A 420 -27.75 10.08 22.25
C THR A 420 -27.62 8.57 22.39
N VAL A 421 -26.66 8.12 23.22
CA VAL A 421 -26.47 6.73 23.62
C VAL A 421 -26.87 6.59 25.07
N SER A 422 -27.63 5.51 25.41
CA SER A 422 -27.93 5.14 26.77
C SER A 422 -27.49 3.71 27.03
N LEU A 423 -26.76 3.50 28.16
CA LEU A 423 -26.35 2.21 28.67
C LEU A 423 -27.13 1.96 29.98
N THR A 424 -27.82 0.85 30.06
CA THR A 424 -28.68 0.53 31.22
C THR A 424 -28.32 -0.84 31.80
N SER A 425 -27.87 -0.86 33.05
CA SER A 425 -27.74 -2.05 33.88
C SER A 425 -29.05 -2.31 34.68
N ALA A 426 -29.06 -3.32 35.54
CA ALA A 426 -30.22 -3.59 36.38
C ALA A 426 -30.64 -2.41 37.28
N GLU A 427 -29.68 -1.62 37.72
CA GLU A 427 -29.90 -0.55 38.71
C GLU A 427 -29.65 0.87 38.17
N ASN A 428 -28.83 1.01 37.13
CA ASN A 428 -28.35 2.31 36.67
C ASN A 428 -28.48 2.51 35.16
N THR A 429 -28.79 3.74 34.79
CA THR A 429 -28.83 4.19 33.39
C THR A 429 -27.87 5.37 33.19
N VAL A 430 -26.96 5.27 32.23
CA VAL A 430 -26.03 6.33 31.83
C VAL A 430 -26.42 6.77 30.43
N THR A 431 -26.77 8.03 30.27
CA THR A 431 -27.14 8.62 28.98
C THR A 431 -26.16 9.74 28.61
N MET A 432 -25.62 9.69 27.39
CA MET A 432 -24.63 10.63 26.89
C MET A 432 -24.96 11.04 25.45
N THR A 433 -24.73 12.32 25.14
CA THR A 433 -24.95 12.87 23.79
C THR A 433 -23.62 13.18 23.12
N VAL A 434 -23.44 12.77 21.86
CA VAL A 434 -22.25 13.08 21.07
C VAL A 434 -22.06 14.60 20.99
N GLY A 435 -20.82 15.04 21.28
CA GLY A 435 -20.45 16.47 21.31
C GLY A 435 -20.83 17.20 22.60
N SER A 436 -21.42 16.54 23.61
CA SER A 436 -21.80 17.15 24.89
C SER A 436 -21.00 16.60 26.06
N VAL A 437 -20.42 17.47 26.87
CA VAL A 437 -19.76 17.09 28.13
C VAL A 437 -20.74 16.82 29.27
N LYS A 438 -22.05 16.91 29.02
CA LYS A 438 -23.10 16.60 30.00
C LYS A 438 -23.60 15.17 29.80
N ALA A 439 -23.49 14.35 30.84
CA ALA A 439 -24.09 13.03 30.92
C ALA A 439 -25.25 13.03 31.91
N LEU A 440 -26.20 12.14 31.73
CA LEU A 440 -27.28 11.91 32.69
C LEU A 440 -27.08 10.52 33.31
N VAL A 441 -27.02 10.47 34.64
CA VAL A 441 -26.99 9.21 35.40
C VAL A 441 -28.26 9.13 36.24
N ASN A 442 -29.12 8.19 35.93
CA ASN A 442 -30.46 8.05 36.54
C ASN A 442 -31.25 9.37 36.49
N GLY A 443 -31.13 10.12 35.38
CA GLY A 443 -31.77 11.41 35.17
C GLY A 443 -31.06 12.61 35.83
N LYS A 444 -30.01 12.39 36.63
CA LYS A 444 -29.21 13.47 37.23
C LYS A 444 -28.05 13.84 36.32
N ALA A 445 -27.88 15.14 36.07
CA ALA A 445 -26.80 15.67 35.21
C ALA A 445 -25.44 15.62 35.93
N LEU A 446 -24.44 15.09 35.23
CA LEU A 446 -23.03 15.09 35.61
C LEU A 446 -22.20 15.64 34.44
N THR A 447 -20.99 16.12 34.75
CA THR A 447 -20.04 16.59 33.75
C THR A 447 -18.95 15.56 33.57
N ILE A 448 -18.58 15.27 32.32
CA ILE A 448 -17.46 14.41 31.93
C ILE A 448 -16.34 15.24 31.31
N ASP A 449 -15.11 14.77 31.39
CA ASP A 449 -13.91 15.54 31.00
C ASP A 449 -13.87 15.86 29.50
N ALA A 450 -14.46 15.00 28.67
CA ALA A 450 -14.57 15.21 27.23
C ALA A 450 -15.91 14.66 26.69
N ALA A 451 -16.37 15.22 25.60
CA ALA A 451 -17.64 14.82 25.00
C ALA A 451 -17.52 13.48 24.24
N PRO A 452 -18.56 12.60 24.30
CA PRO A 452 -18.64 11.44 23.42
C PRO A 452 -18.49 11.83 21.96
N LEU A 453 -17.82 10.98 21.18
CA LEU A 453 -17.59 11.22 19.76
C LEU A 453 -18.07 10.04 18.92
N LEU A 454 -18.38 10.32 17.65
CA LEU A 454 -18.68 9.31 16.66
C LEU A 454 -17.42 9.06 15.83
N ALA A 455 -16.92 7.82 15.85
CA ALA A 455 -15.80 7.38 15.05
C ALA A 455 -16.05 5.95 14.57
N GLY A 456 -15.81 5.68 13.29
CA GLY A 456 -16.06 4.37 12.70
C GLY A 456 -17.52 3.91 12.80
N GLY A 457 -18.47 4.82 12.65
CA GLY A 457 -19.88 4.51 12.86
C GLY A 457 -20.23 4.09 14.29
N LYS A 458 -19.31 4.23 15.25
CA LYS A 458 -19.46 3.83 16.65
C LYS A 458 -19.38 5.04 17.57
N VAL A 459 -20.19 5.06 18.63
CA VAL A 459 -20.12 6.10 19.66
C VAL A 459 -19.07 5.69 20.68
N LEU A 460 -18.00 6.47 20.82
CA LEU A 460 -16.97 6.27 21.83
C LEU A 460 -17.32 7.03 23.10
N VAL A 461 -17.17 6.38 24.25
CA VAL A 461 -17.49 6.90 25.58
C VAL A 461 -16.36 6.58 26.58
N PRO A 462 -16.18 7.34 27.66
CA PRO A 462 -15.13 7.11 28.64
C PRO A 462 -15.38 5.82 29.43
N LEU A 463 -14.42 4.90 29.39
CA LEU A 463 -14.53 3.57 29.98
C LEU A 463 -14.77 3.61 31.48
N ALA A 464 -13.90 4.31 32.23
CA ALA A 464 -13.97 4.32 33.68
C ALA A 464 -15.25 4.97 34.18
N PHE A 465 -15.62 6.14 33.65
CA PHE A 465 -16.85 6.82 33.99
C PHE A 465 -18.08 5.93 33.79
N VAL A 466 -18.20 5.31 32.60
CA VAL A 466 -19.34 4.46 32.30
C VAL A 466 -19.40 3.24 33.24
N ALA A 467 -18.29 2.56 33.45
CA ALA A 467 -18.21 1.40 34.31
C ALA A 467 -18.58 1.73 35.76
N GLU A 468 -18.03 2.81 36.33
CA GLU A 468 -18.34 3.27 37.67
C GLU A 468 -19.82 3.63 37.82
N GLN A 469 -20.38 4.36 36.85
CA GLN A 469 -21.80 4.75 36.94
C GLN A 469 -22.77 3.57 36.72
N LEU A 470 -22.30 2.48 36.10
CA LEU A 470 -23.08 1.22 35.99
C LEU A 470 -22.90 0.31 37.22
N GLY A 471 -22.11 0.74 38.23
CA GLY A 471 -21.95 0.01 39.50
C GLY A 471 -20.76 -0.95 39.53
N TRP A 472 -19.80 -0.80 38.64
CA TRP A 472 -18.58 -1.60 38.63
C TRP A 472 -17.46 -0.92 39.44
N ASN A 473 -16.63 -1.73 40.12
CA ASN A 473 -15.39 -1.25 40.69
C ASN A 473 -14.34 -1.08 39.60
N VAL A 474 -13.77 0.11 39.48
CA VAL A 474 -12.75 0.42 38.50
C VAL A 474 -11.42 0.70 39.20
N SER A 475 -10.40 -0.06 38.85
CA SER A 475 -9.01 0.21 39.20
C SER A 475 -8.25 0.59 37.95
N SER A 476 -7.64 1.75 37.93
CA SER A 476 -6.82 2.21 36.80
C SER A 476 -5.40 2.53 37.23
N GLU A 477 -4.43 2.05 36.47
CA GLU A 477 -3.02 2.36 36.60
C GLU A 477 -2.54 3.08 35.35
N LYS A 478 -1.93 4.25 35.52
CA LYS A 478 -1.43 5.11 34.43
C LYS A 478 0.04 5.36 34.66
N GLU A 479 0.90 4.44 34.16
CA GLU A 479 2.35 4.49 34.33
C GLU A 479 3.03 4.71 32.98
N GLY A 480 3.73 5.84 32.82
CA GLY A 480 4.37 6.22 31.56
C GLY A 480 3.34 6.30 30.41
N GLU A 481 3.54 5.45 29.42
CA GLU A 481 2.63 5.32 28.28
C GLU A 481 1.64 4.15 28.43
N TRP A 482 1.61 3.46 29.60
CA TRP A 482 0.68 2.38 29.88
C TRP A 482 -0.56 2.85 30.60
N LEU A 483 -1.72 2.42 30.11
CA LEU A 483 -3.06 2.64 30.66
C LEU A 483 -3.69 1.28 30.93
N ARG A 484 -3.70 0.83 32.19
CA ARG A 484 -4.27 -0.45 32.60
C ARG A 484 -5.55 -0.22 33.36
N TYR A 485 -6.60 -0.96 32.98
CA TYR A 485 -7.92 -0.91 33.62
C TYR A 485 -8.34 -2.29 34.05
N ASN A 486 -8.74 -2.43 35.33
CA ASN A 486 -9.35 -3.64 35.86
C ASN A 486 -10.76 -3.29 36.35
N LEU A 487 -11.73 -3.93 35.75
CA LEU A 487 -13.16 -3.79 36.09
C LEU A 487 -13.63 -5.04 36.80
N SER A 488 -14.23 -4.88 37.98
CA SER A 488 -14.74 -6.01 38.76
C SER A 488 -16.10 -5.71 39.39
N THR A 489 -16.94 -6.72 39.55
CA THR A 489 -18.14 -6.64 40.38
C THR A 489 -17.77 -6.72 41.85
N SER A 490 -18.65 -6.21 42.74
CA SER A 490 -18.45 -6.26 44.20
C SER A 490 -18.20 -7.67 44.73
N ASP A 491 -18.77 -8.69 44.09
CA ASP A 491 -18.65 -10.09 44.51
C ASP A 491 -17.25 -10.69 44.17
N ASN A 492 -16.54 -10.14 43.21
CA ASN A 492 -15.22 -10.60 42.78
C ASN A 492 -14.04 -9.74 43.31
N ALA A 493 -14.32 -8.65 44.00
CA ALA A 493 -13.26 -7.76 44.56
C ALA A 493 -12.37 -8.44 45.63
N GLY A 494 -12.79 -9.55 46.17
CA GLY A 494 -12.06 -10.32 47.21
C GLY A 494 -10.97 -11.26 46.68
N THR A 495 -11.06 -11.68 45.42
CA THR A 495 -10.18 -12.74 44.86
C THR A 495 -8.87 -12.21 44.24
N LEU A 496 -8.77 -10.92 43.98
CA LEU A 496 -7.57 -10.31 43.34
C LEU A 496 -6.47 -9.85 44.29
N LYS A 497 -6.63 -10.02 45.63
CA LYS A 497 -5.64 -9.55 46.63
C LYS A 497 -4.51 -10.53 46.94
N HIS A 498 -4.49 -11.75 46.40
CA HIS A 498 -3.47 -12.74 46.67
C HIS A 498 -3.13 -13.58 45.44
N GLN A 499 -2.33 -13.05 44.53
CA GLN A 499 -1.35 -13.84 43.75
C GLN A 499 -0.01 -13.11 43.79
N PRO A 500 1.07 -13.77 44.28
CA PRO A 500 2.39 -13.20 44.40
C PRO A 500 3.08 -13.05 43.04
#